data_9cf686ca63c68b171e8c75a9ceb03dbe
#
_entry.id   9cf686ca63c68b171e8c75a9ceb03dbe
#
_cell.length_a   1.000
_cell.length_b   1.000
_cell.length_c   1.000
_cell.angle_alpha   90.00
_cell.angle_beta   90.00
_cell.angle_gamma   90.00
#
_symmetry.space_group_name_H-M   'P 1'
#
loop_
_entity.id
_entity.type
_entity.pdbx_description
1 polymer ?
#
loop_
_entity_poly.entity_id
_entity_poly.type
_entity_poly.pdbx_seq_one_letter_code
_entity_poly.pdbx_strand_id
1 'polypeptide(L)'
;MAKLIYAAISSLDGYVADSDGNFDWSMPDEEVHRFVNGLERDIGIYLYGRRMYEVMRYWDTAPTGNGEPSAEQEFAKTWQAADKIIYSRTLDSVSTARTRLEHDFGVQAIQQLKATATRDIAVSGPTLAAQALSNGLVDECHLFLSPIVVGGGTAALPDNVRLQLELLDERRFGNGVVYLRYHVNG
;
A
#
# COMPACT_ATOMS: atom_id res chain seq x y z
N MET A 1 -19.50 -1.49 -4.67
CA MET A 1 -18.63 -0.34 -4.34
C MET A 1 -17.24 -0.90 -4.14
N ALA A 2 -16.26 -0.30 -4.75
CA ALA A 2 -14.86 -0.72 -4.59
C ALA A 2 -14.39 -0.48 -3.16
N LYS A 3 -13.53 -1.37 -2.64
CA LYS A 3 -12.91 -1.20 -1.33
C LYS A 3 -11.72 -0.25 -1.42
N LEU A 4 -11.47 0.51 -0.35
CA LEU A 4 -10.20 1.17 -0.11
C LEU A 4 -9.39 0.32 0.87
N ILE A 5 -8.26 -0.19 0.41
CA ILE A 5 -7.41 -1.12 1.14
C ILE A 5 -6.11 -0.40 1.51
N TYR A 6 -5.74 -0.45 2.78
CA TYR A 6 -4.42 -0.05 3.24
C TYR A 6 -3.54 -1.28 3.42
N ALA A 7 -2.44 -1.34 2.68
CA ALA A 7 -1.45 -2.39 2.82
C ALA A 7 -0.10 -1.82 3.29
N ALA A 8 0.53 -2.49 4.27
CA ALA A 8 1.84 -2.11 4.78
C ALA A 8 2.67 -3.33 5.19
N ILE A 9 3.97 -3.27 4.90
CA ILE A 9 4.97 -4.14 5.51
C ILE A 9 5.58 -3.34 6.66
N SER A 10 5.54 -3.88 7.87
CA SER A 10 6.05 -3.22 9.06
C SER A 10 6.93 -4.14 9.90
N SER A 11 7.73 -3.55 10.78
CA SER A 11 8.38 -4.26 11.87
C SER A 11 7.33 -4.82 12.84
N LEU A 12 7.74 -5.75 13.71
CA LEU A 12 6.85 -6.33 14.72
C LEU A 12 6.33 -5.26 15.70
N ASP A 13 7.13 -4.23 15.96
CA ASP A 13 6.74 -3.08 16.79
C ASP A 13 6.06 -1.94 16.03
N GLY A 14 5.66 -2.18 14.75
CA GLY A 14 4.69 -1.36 14.03
C GLY A 14 5.23 -0.19 13.21
N TYR A 15 6.50 -0.24 12.76
CA TYR A 15 7.11 0.80 11.95
C TYR A 15 7.34 0.35 10.51
N VAL A 16 7.10 1.21 9.53
CA VAL A 16 7.40 0.97 8.10
C VAL A 16 8.81 1.39 7.71
N ALA A 17 9.46 2.21 8.52
CA ALA A 17 10.85 2.59 8.42
C ALA A 17 11.38 2.90 9.81
N ASP A 18 12.67 2.68 10.05
CA ASP A 18 13.34 3.01 11.32
C ASP A 18 13.55 4.53 11.50
N SER A 19 14.19 4.94 12.60
CA SER A 19 14.46 6.35 12.91
C SER A 19 15.37 7.06 11.90
N ASP A 20 16.18 6.31 11.17
CA ASP A 20 17.08 6.81 10.13
C ASP A 20 16.40 6.79 8.74
N GLY A 21 15.17 6.28 8.67
CA GLY A 21 14.41 6.14 7.45
C GLY A 21 14.71 4.89 6.64
N ASN A 22 15.47 3.93 7.18
CA ASN A 22 15.77 2.68 6.51
C ASN A 22 14.60 1.70 6.61
N PHE A 23 14.38 0.94 5.54
CA PHE A 23 13.34 -0.10 5.45
C PHE A 23 13.82 -1.33 4.66
N ASP A 24 15.12 -1.53 4.49
CA ASP A 24 15.70 -2.65 3.73
C ASP A 24 15.28 -4.01 4.30
N TRP A 25 15.04 -4.08 5.60
CA TRP A 25 14.53 -5.26 6.30
C TRP A 25 13.10 -5.64 5.90
N SER A 26 12.37 -4.77 5.23
CA SER A 26 10.99 -4.99 4.78
C SER A 26 10.87 -5.60 3.38
N MET A 27 12.01 -5.85 2.72
CA MET A 27 12.01 -6.44 1.37
C MET A 27 11.41 -7.85 1.42
N PRO A 28 10.31 -8.09 0.67
CA PRO A 28 9.69 -9.41 0.64
C PRO A 28 10.57 -10.41 -0.10
N ASP A 29 10.66 -11.63 0.41
CA ASP A 29 11.19 -12.74 -0.35
C ASP A 29 10.20 -13.20 -1.45
N GLU A 30 10.61 -14.17 -2.25
CA GLU A 30 9.80 -14.67 -3.38
C GLU A 30 8.42 -15.18 -2.93
N GLU A 31 8.33 -15.86 -1.77
CA GLU A 31 7.06 -16.41 -1.27
C GLU A 31 6.09 -15.28 -0.88
N VAL A 32 6.57 -14.31 -0.10
CA VAL A 32 5.78 -13.14 0.32
C VAL A 32 5.40 -12.31 -0.89
N HIS A 33 6.33 -12.06 -1.81
CA HIS A 33 6.09 -11.25 -3.00
C HIS A 33 5.02 -11.85 -3.90
N ARG A 34 5.05 -13.17 -4.15
CA ARG A 34 3.99 -13.85 -4.93
C ARG A 34 2.63 -13.77 -4.25
N PHE A 35 2.60 -13.85 -2.93
CA PHE A 35 1.36 -13.67 -2.18
C PHE A 35 0.82 -12.24 -2.31
N VAL A 36 1.69 -11.23 -2.18
CA VAL A 36 1.33 -9.81 -2.42
C VAL A 36 0.77 -9.65 -3.83
N ASN A 37 1.42 -10.20 -4.86
CA ASN A 37 0.93 -10.14 -6.24
C ASN A 37 -0.48 -10.70 -6.38
N GLY A 38 -0.80 -11.77 -5.64
CA GLY A 38 -2.15 -12.34 -5.61
C GLY A 38 -3.20 -11.35 -5.09
N LEU A 39 -2.86 -10.59 -4.04
CA LEU A 39 -3.74 -9.54 -3.47
C LEU A 39 -3.88 -8.34 -4.41
N GLU A 40 -2.79 -7.96 -5.07
CA GLU A 40 -2.74 -6.80 -5.95
C GLU A 40 -3.49 -6.99 -7.28
N ARG A 41 -3.83 -8.23 -7.66
CA ARG A 41 -4.59 -8.51 -8.90
C ARG A 41 -5.92 -7.80 -8.96
N ASP A 42 -6.57 -7.59 -7.82
CA ASP A 42 -7.88 -6.93 -7.74
C ASP A 42 -7.79 -5.41 -7.63
N ILE A 43 -6.57 -4.87 -7.47
CA ILE A 43 -6.34 -3.43 -7.40
C ILE A 43 -6.36 -2.81 -8.79
N GLY A 44 -7.19 -1.79 -8.96
CA GLY A 44 -7.29 -1.00 -10.20
C GLY A 44 -6.71 0.39 -10.09
N ILE A 45 -6.60 0.93 -8.88
CA ILE A 45 -6.13 2.29 -8.62
C ILE A 45 -5.22 2.29 -7.39
N TYR A 46 -4.05 2.92 -7.51
CA TYR A 46 -3.16 3.19 -6.39
C TYR A 46 -3.21 4.66 -5.98
N LEU A 47 -3.33 4.90 -4.68
CA LEU A 47 -3.24 6.22 -4.07
C LEU A 47 -1.92 6.33 -3.32
N TYR A 48 -1.07 7.26 -3.73
CA TYR A 48 0.25 7.49 -3.13
C TYR A 48 0.43 8.93 -2.67
N GLY A 49 1.07 9.12 -1.52
CA GLY A 49 1.74 10.36 -1.20
C GLY A 49 3.07 10.49 -1.98
N ARG A 50 3.68 11.69 -1.96
CA ARG A 50 4.93 11.97 -2.69
C ARG A 50 6.03 10.95 -2.43
N ARG A 51 6.38 10.66 -1.16
CA ARG A 51 7.47 9.73 -0.82
C ARG A 51 7.23 8.33 -1.37
N MET A 52 6.01 7.83 -1.22
CA MET A 52 5.64 6.52 -1.75
C MET A 52 5.71 6.49 -3.27
N TYR A 53 5.25 7.54 -3.94
CA TYR A 53 5.40 7.67 -5.39
C TYR A 53 6.87 7.64 -5.83
N GLU A 54 7.76 8.35 -5.13
CA GLU A 54 9.19 8.38 -5.44
C GLU A 54 9.84 6.97 -5.35
N VAL A 55 9.37 6.12 -4.44
CA VAL A 55 9.78 4.71 -4.35
C VAL A 55 9.15 3.88 -5.48
N MET A 56 7.84 4.00 -5.67
CA MET A 56 7.08 3.13 -6.56
C MET A 56 7.27 3.43 -8.05
N ARG A 57 7.70 4.62 -8.43
CA ARG A 57 7.92 4.98 -9.84
C ARG A 57 8.97 4.10 -10.55
N TYR A 58 9.82 3.38 -9.80
CA TYR A 58 10.71 2.35 -10.33
C TYR A 58 9.97 1.34 -11.20
N TRP A 59 8.75 0.97 -10.81
CA TRP A 59 7.95 -0.05 -11.49
C TRP A 59 7.43 0.38 -12.87
N ASP A 60 7.44 1.68 -13.20
CA ASP A 60 6.97 2.19 -14.49
C ASP A 60 7.80 1.67 -15.67
N THR A 61 9.10 1.47 -15.46
CA THR A 61 10.05 0.99 -16.47
C THR A 61 10.66 -0.35 -16.12
N ALA A 62 10.25 -0.98 -15.02
CA ALA A 62 10.75 -2.28 -14.62
C ALA A 62 10.34 -3.35 -15.66
N PRO A 63 11.25 -4.34 -15.95
CA PRO A 63 10.94 -5.39 -16.91
C PRO A 63 9.72 -6.21 -16.50
N THR A 64 8.84 -6.53 -17.45
CA THR A 64 7.65 -7.37 -17.24
C THR A 64 7.86 -8.84 -17.66
N GLY A 65 9.03 -9.15 -18.22
CA GLY A 65 9.44 -10.50 -18.64
C GLY A 65 8.75 -11.01 -19.90
N ASN A 66 9.45 -11.95 -20.56
CA ASN A 66 8.92 -12.74 -21.67
C ASN A 66 9.02 -14.23 -21.24
N GLY A 67 7.91 -14.88 -20.94
CA GLY A 67 7.87 -16.27 -20.46
C GLY A 67 7.27 -16.39 -19.05
N GLU A 68 7.78 -17.30 -18.23
CA GLU A 68 7.34 -17.43 -16.84
C GLU A 68 7.98 -16.30 -16.01
N PRO A 69 7.19 -15.32 -15.52
CA PRO A 69 7.74 -14.12 -14.87
C PRO A 69 8.19 -14.42 -13.43
N SER A 70 9.24 -13.72 -12.98
CA SER A 70 9.54 -13.60 -11.56
C SER A 70 8.41 -12.83 -10.83
N ALA A 71 8.39 -12.91 -9.50
CA ALA A 71 7.41 -12.16 -8.70
C ALA A 71 7.50 -10.64 -8.97
N GLU A 72 8.70 -10.11 -9.13
CA GLU A 72 8.94 -8.70 -9.47
C GLU A 72 8.37 -8.32 -10.84
N GLN A 73 8.59 -9.16 -11.86
CA GLN A 73 8.08 -8.93 -13.21
C GLN A 73 6.55 -8.99 -13.26
N GLU A 74 5.95 -9.91 -12.49
CA GLU A 74 4.49 -10.01 -12.35
C GLU A 74 3.92 -8.75 -11.67
N PHE A 75 4.56 -8.28 -10.61
CA PHE A 75 4.18 -7.04 -9.93
C PHE A 75 4.31 -5.83 -10.86
N ALA A 76 5.44 -5.70 -11.57
CA ALA A 76 5.66 -4.61 -12.53
C ALA A 76 4.54 -4.53 -13.56
N LYS A 77 4.13 -5.67 -14.11
CA LYS A 77 3.01 -5.74 -15.06
C LYS A 77 1.68 -5.27 -14.44
N THR A 78 1.39 -5.70 -13.22
CA THR A 78 0.16 -5.29 -12.50
C THR A 78 0.18 -3.80 -12.22
N TRP A 79 1.30 -3.27 -11.72
CA TRP A 79 1.45 -1.86 -11.39
C TRP A 79 1.36 -0.95 -12.63
N GLN A 80 1.99 -1.33 -13.75
CA GLN A 80 1.93 -0.58 -14.99
C GLN A 80 0.51 -0.52 -15.57
N ALA A 81 -0.28 -1.57 -15.38
CA ALA A 81 -1.66 -1.65 -15.88
C ALA A 81 -2.67 -0.84 -15.06
N ALA A 82 -2.39 -0.56 -13.78
CA ALA A 82 -3.26 0.17 -12.88
C ALA A 82 -3.18 1.69 -13.08
N ASP A 83 -4.23 2.42 -12.68
CA ASP A 83 -4.20 3.88 -12.57
C ASP A 83 -3.54 4.30 -11.25
N LYS A 84 -2.89 5.46 -11.24
CA LYS A 84 -2.26 6.03 -10.04
C LYS A 84 -2.75 7.45 -9.80
N ILE A 85 -3.02 7.79 -8.55
CA ILE A 85 -3.34 9.14 -8.10
C ILE A 85 -2.33 9.54 -7.04
N ILE A 86 -1.58 10.58 -7.33
CA ILE A 86 -0.53 11.08 -6.43
C ILE A 86 -1.05 12.31 -5.71
N TYR A 87 -1.00 12.29 -4.39
CA TYR A 87 -1.40 13.43 -3.55
C TYR A 87 -0.16 14.18 -3.07
N SER A 88 0.04 15.38 -3.59
CA SER A 88 1.19 16.22 -3.19
C SER A 88 0.94 17.69 -3.46
N ARG A 89 1.26 18.53 -2.46
CA ARG A 89 1.26 19.99 -2.59
C ARG A 89 2.59 20.56 -3.07
N THR A 90 3.62 19.71 -3.20
CA THR A 90 5.00 20.12 -3.48
C THR A 90 5.57 19.52 -4.76
N LEU A 91 4.85 18.62 -5.42
CA LEU A 91 5.17 18.16 -6.76
C LEU A 91 4.51 19.06 -7.80
N ASP A 92 5.26 19.44 -8.81
CA ASP A 92 4.75 20.23 -9.94
C ASP A 92 4.15 19.31 -11.03
N SER A 93 4.66 18.09 -11.15
CA SER A 93 4.21 17.11 -12.16
C SER A 93 4.55 15.67 -11.77
N VAL A 94 3.93 14.73 -12.46
CA VAL A 94 4.21 13.29 -12.41
C VAL A 94 4.69 12.81 -13.78
N SER A 95 5.58 11.81 -13.80
CA SER A 95 6.24 11.34 -15.03
C SER A 95 5.87 9.91 -15.44
N THR A 96 5.17 9.17 -14.58
CA THR A 96 4.81 7.78 -14.85
C THR A 96 3.51 7.66 -15.63
N ALA A 97 3.36 6.58 -16.41
CA ALA A 97 2.17 6.33 -17.19
C ALA A 97 0.92 6.10 -16.31
N ARG A 98 -0.27 6.44 -16.83
CA ARG A 98 -1.56 6.25 -16.15
C ARG A 98 -1.60 6.90 -14.75
N THR A 99 -0.96 8.06 -14.61
CA THR A 99 -0.79 8.74 -13.33
C THR A 99 -1.31 10.17 -13.42
N ARG A 100 -2.05 10.61 -12.41
CA ARG A 100 -2.45 12.01 -12.25
C ARG A 100 -2.03 12.54 -10.89
N LEU A 101 -1.81 13.85 -10.83
CA LEU A 101 -1.46 14.59 -9.62
C LEU A 101 -2.71 15.29 -9.07
N GLU A 102 -2.91 15.14 -7.77
CA GLU A 102 -3.93 15.85 -7.01
C GLU A 102 -3.23 16.57 -5.83
N HIS A 103 -3.67 17.79 -5.51
CA HIS A 103 -3.05 18.57 -4.45
C HIS A 103 -3.62 18.27 -3.06
N ASP A 104 -4.90 17.96 -3.00
CA ASP A 104 -5.61 17.75 -1.74
C ASP A 104 -6.31 16.39 -1.70
N PHE A 105 -6.15 15.70 -0.55
CA PHE A 105 -6.85 14.46 -0.27
C PHE A 105 -8.23 14.79 0.30
N GLY A 106 -9.25 14.78 -0.57
CA GLY A 106 -10.62 15.11 -0.19
C GLY A 106 -11.47 13.90 0.12
N VAL A 107 -12.15 13.88 1.27
CA VAL A 107 -13.02 12.77 1.70
C VAL A 107 -14.10 12.45 0.65
N GLN A 108 -14.80 13.48 0.16
CA GLN A 108 -15.84 13.32 -0.85
C GLN A 108 -15.30 12.76 -2.18
N ALA A 109 -14.10 13.18 -2.59
CA ALA A 109 -13.46 12.69 -3.80
C ALA A 109 -13.13 11.19 -3.69
N ILE A 110 -12.66 10.73 -2.52
CA ILE A 110 -12.39 9.31 -2.27
C ILE A 110 -13.70 8.51 -2.21
N GLN A 111 -14.73 9.01 -1.57
CA GLN A 111 -16.05 8.34 -1.56
C GLN A 111 -16.61 8.20 -2.98
N GLN A 112 -16.52 9.24 -3.80
CA GLN A 112 -16.91 9.19 -5.20
C GLN A 112 -16.06 8.20 -6.00
N LEU A 113 -14.75 8.16 -5.75
CA LEU A 113 -13.84 7.21 -6.40
C LEU A 113 -14.25 5.76 -6.05
N LYS A 114 -14.52 5.46 -4.77
CA LYS A 114 -15.02 4.15 -4.33
C LYS A 114 -16.34 3.77 -4.98
N ALA A 115 -17.24 4.74 -5.18
CA ALA A 115 -18.55 4.50 -5.80
C ALA A 115 -18.45 4.19 -7.30
N THR A 116 -17.46 4.73 -8.00
CA THR A 116 -17.35 4.64 -9.47
C THR A 116 -16.28 3.65 -9.94
N ALA A 117 -15.31 3.31 -9.10
CA ALA A 117 -14.27 2.36 -9.47
C ALA A 117 -14.84 0.95 -9.68
N THR A 118 -14.35 0.27 -10.71
CA THR A 118 -14.75 -1.10 -11.08
C THR A 118 -13.91 -2.18 -10.40
N ARG A 119 -12.79 -1.78 -9.81
CA ARG A 119 -11.85 -2.63 -9.08
C ARG A 119 -11.46 -1.91 -7.78
N ASP A 120 -10.87 -2.65 -6.84
CA ASP A 120 -10.47 -2.11 -5.55
C ASP A 120 -9.36 -1.07 -5.68
N ILE A 121 -9.22 -0.27 -4.63
CA ILE A 121 -8.30 0.87 -4.55
C ILE A 121 -7.34 0.58 -3.42
N ALA A 122 -6.04 0.72 -3.67
CA ALA A 122 -5.02 0.63 -2.63
C ALA A 122 -4.52 2.04 -2.24
N VAL A 123 -4.49 2.32 -0.95
CA VAL A 123 -3.77 3.48 -0.41
C VAL A 123 -2.47 3.00 0.23
N SER A 124 -1.35 3.60 -0.16
CA SER A 124 -0.04 3.21 0.35
C SER A 124 0.79 4.41 0.80
N GLY A 125 1.63 4.14 1.79
CA GLY A 125 2.36 5.17 2.52
C GLY A 125 1.59 5.63 3.75
N PRO A 126 2.24 5.61 4.95
CA PRO A 126 1.55 5.77 6.23
C PRO A 126 0.90 7.16 6.39
N THR A 127 1.52 8.20 5.84
CA THR A 127 1.00 9.58 5.96
C THR A 127 -0.33 9.76 5.22
N LEU A 128 -0.46 9.21 4.01
CA LEU A 128 -1.70 9.28 3.25
C LEU A 128 -2.75 8.33 3.84
N ALA A 129 -2.33 7.12 4.21
CA ALA A 129 -3.19 6.13 4.85
C ALA A 129 -3.75 6.64 6.19
N ALA A 130 -2.96 7.40 6.96
CA ALA A 130 -3.42 8.02 8.20
C ALA A 130 -4.62 8.97 7.96
N GLN A 131 -4.60 9.76 6.89
CA GLN A 131 -5.73 10.61 6.51
C GLN A 131 -6.96 9.77 6.15
N ALA A 132 -6.77 8.69 5.39
CA ALA A 132 -7.88 7.80 5.02
C ALA A 132 -8.48 7.08 6.25
N LEU A 133 -7.64 6.55 7.14
CA LEU A 133 -8.06 5.88 8.37
C LEU A 133 -8.77 6.84 9.34
N SER A 134 -8.22 8.05 9.53
CA SER A 134 -8.82 9.06 10.41
C SER A 134 -10.19 9.56 9.94
N ASN A 135 -10.48 9.42 8.65
CA ASN A 135 -11.78 9.81 8.07
C ASN A 135 -12.71 8.61 7.82
N GLY A 136 -12.38 7.41 8.31
CA GLY A 136 -13.22 6.22 8.16
C GLY A 136 -13.41 5.77 6.71
N LEU A 137 -12.42 6.00 5.84
CA LEU A 137 -12.51 5.69 4.41
C LEU A 137 -11.98 4.30 4.07
N VAL A 138 -11.09 3.75 4.92
CA VAL A 138 -10.45 2.45 4.70
C VAL A 138 -11.40 1.33 5.10
N ASP A 139 -11.58 0.37 4.22
CA ASP A 139 -12.42 -0.81 4.43
C ASP A 139 -11.63 -2.00 4.99
N GLU A 140 -10.38 -2.16 4.54
CA GLU A 140 -9.53 -3.26 4.97
C GLU A 140 -8.09 -2.81 5.21
N CYS A 141 -7.45 -3.40 6.23
CA CYS A 141 -6.03 -3.30 6.49
C CYS A 141 -5.35 -4.64 6.21
N HIS A 142 -4.31 -4.63 5.39
CA HIS A 142 -3.45 -5.76 5.08
C HIS A 142 -2.06 -5.51 5.66
N LEU A 143 -1.70 -6.16 6.75
CA LEU A 143 -0.47 -5.93 7.47
C LEU A 143 0.47 -7.13 7.33
N PHE A 144 1.69 -6.88 6.90
CA PHE A 144 2.77 -7.86 6.86
C PHE A 144 3.75 -7.51 7.97
N LEU A 145 3.80 -8.32 9.02
CA LEU A 145 4.66 -8.11 10.18
C LEU A 145 5.98 -8.85 9.98
N SER A 146 7.06 -8.12 9.79
CA SER A 146 8.41 -8.67 9.70
C SER A 146 8.94 -9.04 11.07
N PRO A 147 9.72 -10.13 11.20
CA PRO A 147 10.24 -10.62 12.49
C PRO A 147 11.43 -9.78 12.98
N ILE A 148 11.24 -8.47 13.11
CA ILE A 148 12.23 -7.50 13.57
C ILE A 148 11.58 -6.45 14.48
N VAL A 149 12.33 -5.95 15.44
CA VAL A 149 11.99 -4.79 16.27
C VAL A 149 12.99 -3.69 15.95
N VAL A 150 12.53 -2.51 15.55
CA VAL A 150 13.38 -1.37 15.17
C VAL A 150 13.42 -0.27 16.23
N GLY A 151 12.52 -0.29 17.19
CA GLY A 151 12.55 0.58 18.38
C GLY A 151 12.06 2.02 18.13
N GLY A 152 11.54 2.35 16.95
CA GLY A 152 11.05 3.68 16.60
C GLY A 152 11.16 3.97 15.12
N GLY A 153 10.61 5.09 14.67
CA GLY A 153 10.65 5.50 13.28
C GLY A 153 9.30 5.97 12.74
N THR A 154 9.00 5.63 11.50
CA THR A 154 7.72 5.98 10.86
C THR A 154 6.67 4.89 11.14
N ALA A 155 5.66 5.20 11.95
CA ALA A 155 4.61 4.26 12.31
C ALA A 155 3.76 3.85 11.10
N ALA A 156 3.38 2.56 11.03
CA ALA A 156 2.47 2.02 10.01
C ALA A 156 1.04 2.52 10.21
N LEU A 157 0.59 2.60 11.46
CA LEU A 157 -0.76 3.05 11.82
C LEU A 157 -0.71 4.43 12.48
N PRO A 158 -1.74 5.26 12.29
CA PRO A 158 -1.76 6.62 12.81
C PRO A 158 -1.92 6.66 14.34
N ASP A 159 -1.32 7.68 14.94
CA ASP A 159 -1.59 8.06 16.33
C ASP A 159 -2.98 8.70 16.45
N ASN A 160 -3.55 8.63 17.66
CA ASN A 160 -4.81 9.28 18.04
C ASN A 160 -6.05 8.85 17.22
N VAL A 161 -5.99 7.70 16.56
CA VAL A 161 -7.13 7.08 15.89
C VAL A 161 -7.45 5.77 16.57
N ARG A 162 -8.70 5.61 17.01
CA ARG A 162 -9.20 4.34 17.55
C ARG A 162 -10.01 3.63 16.48
N LEU A 163 -9.55 2.44 16.08
CA LEU A 163 -10.21 1.59 15.11
C LEU A 163 -10.61 0.27 15.77
N GLN A 164 -11.78 -0.25 15.42
CA GLN A 164 -12.14 -1.61 15.71
C GLN A 164 -11.93 -2.46 14.48
N LEU A 165 -11.23 -3.57 14.66
CA LEU A 165 -10.82 -4.44 13.57
C LEU A 165 -11.40 -5.83 13.76
N GLU A 166 -11.88 -6.41 12.67
CA GLU A 166 -12.34 -7.81 12.61
C GLU A 166 -11.36 -8.60 11.75
N LEU A 167 -10.76 -9.65 12.32
CA LEU A 167 -9.81 -10.49 11.58
C LEU A 167 -10.55 -11.28 10.48
N LEU A 168 -10.13 -11.09 9.23
CA LEU A 168 -10.67 -11.78 8.07
C LEU A 168 -9.78 -12.95 7.61
N ASP A 169 -8.45 -12.79 7.71
CA ASP A 169 -7.49 -13.78 7.22
C ASP A 169 -6.14 -13.62 7.92
N GLU A 170 -5.38 -14.70 7.98
CA GLU A 170 -4.03 -14.74 8.53
C GLU A 170 -3.15 -15.73 7.75
N ARG A 171 -1.85 -15.43 7.66
CA ARG A 171 -0.91 -16.36 7.07
C ARG A 171 0.49 -16.19 7.68
N ARG A 172 1.13 -17.31 7.98
CA ARG A 172 2.55 -17.37 8.32
C ARG A 172 3.36 -17.78 7.08
N PHE A 173 4.48 -17.08 6.84
CA PHE A 173 5.45 -17.39 5.79
C PHE A 173 6.70 -18.08 6.34
N GLY A 174 7.45 -18.76 5.44
CA GLY A 174 8.64 -19.51 5.80
C GLY A 174 9.78 -18.64 6.38
N ASN A 175 9.86 -17.36 5.96
CA ASN A 175 10.83 -16.38 6.46
C ASN A 175 10.45 -15.73 7.82
N GLY A 176 9.33 -16.12 8.42
CA GLY A 176 8.85 -15.60 9.70
C GLY A 176 7.94 -14.38 9.60
N VAL A 177 7.69 -13.84 8.41
CA VAL A 177 6.67 -12.81 8.20
C VAL A 177 5.29 -13.38 8.52
N VAL A 178 4.44 -12.57 9.16
CA VAL A 178 3.02 -12.87 9.42
C VAL A 178 2.15 -11.86 8.69
N TYR A 179 1.24 -12.35 7.87
CA TYR A 179 0.21 -11.54 7.23
C TYR A 179 -1.06 -11.55 8.06
N LEU A 180 -1.67 -10.39 8.20
CA LEU A 180 -2.96 -10.19 8.87
C LEU A 180 -3.84 -9.31 7.98
N ARG A 181 -5.07 -9.78 7.72
CA ARG A 181 -6.09 -9.01 7.01
C ARG A 181 -7.24 -8.72 7.93
N TYR A 182 -7.55 -7.45 8.08
CA TYR A 182 -8.64 -6.98 8.92
C TYR A 182 -9.66 -6.18 8.12
N HIS A 183 -10.94 -6.36 8.44
CA HIS A 183 -11.98 -5.40 8.15
C HIS A 183 -11.91 -4.26 9.16
N VAL A 184 -12.07 -3.02 8.70
CA VAL A 184 -12.12 -1.82 9.55
C VAL A 184 -13.58 -1.50 9.80
N ASN A 185 -14.02 -1.69 11.05
CA ASN A 185 -15.38 -1.33 11.45
C ASN A 185 -15.47 0.20 11.61
N GLY A 186 -16.44 0.80 10.92
CA GLY A 186 -16.70 2.25 10.95
C GLY A 186 -17.33 2.73 12.28
#